data_4b9a7fd5fbce6575c6bc6f88a2791394
#
_entry.id   4b9a7fd5fbce6575c6bc6f88a2791394
#
_cell.length_a   1.000
_cell.length_b   1.000
_cell.length_c   1.000
_cell.angle_alpha   90.00
_cell.angle_beta   90.00
_cell.angle_gamma   90.00
#
_symmetry.space_group_name_H-M   'P 1'
#
loop_
_entity.id
_entity.type
_entity.pdbx_description
1 polymer ?
#
loop_
_entity_poly.entity_id
_entity_poly.type
_entity_poly.pdbx_seq_one_letter_code
_entity_poly.pdbx_strand_id
1 'polypeptide(L)'
;TSSIDLILTDPPYNIALNSTGNIKLTNGKTINNDIAEWDKYSINPLDYIKDFKRVISPKGNIFIFTSYSLLGKWHEAFDKEFKTFQLFVWHKTTPTESVYRNSFLNSCELVVCLWNKHHTWNFLGQKEMHNFFECPSCRYPEKISSPNHPTQKPLVLIEHLIRISSNPNEIVLDPFMGVGSTGEAALNLNR
;
A
#
# COMPACT_ATOMS: atom_id res chain seq x y z
N THR A 1 -19.63 -11.71 -5.52
CA THR A 1 -19.68 -13.06 -5.02
C THR A 1 -19.06 -13.21 -3.63
N SER A 2 -18.63 -12.13 -2.99
CA SER A 2 -18.24 -12.07 -1.56
C SER A 2 -17.30 -13.21 -1.12
N SER A 3 -16.25 -13.48 -1.89
CA SER A 3 -15.32 -14.59 -1.67
C SER A 3 -13.90 -14.17 -1.26
N ILE A 4 -13.62 -12.88 -1.23
CA ILE A 4 -12.31 -12.32 -0.88
C ILE A 4 -12.30 -11.96 0.61
N ASP A 5 -11.32 -12.45 1.34
CA ASP A 5 -11.20 -12.23 2.78
C ASP A 5 -10.32 -11.02 3.11
N LEU A 6 -9.36 -10.70 2.23
CA LEU A 6 -8.55 -9.49 2.33
C LEU A 6 -8.32 -8.90 0.95
N ILE A 7 -8.60 -7.60 0.80
CA ILE A 7 -8.04 -6.79 -0.29
C ILE A 7 -6.85 -6.03 0.30
N LEU A 8 -5.64 -6.31 -0.17
CA LEU A 8 -4.43 -5.59 0.20
C LEU A 8 -3.74 -5.13 -1.07
N THR A 9 -3.72 -3.82 -1.32
CA THR A 9 -3.38 -3.32 -2.65
C THR A 9 -2.68 -1.97 -2.63
N ASP A 10 -1.86 -1.71 -3.65
CA ASP A 10 -1.03 -0.52 -3.82
C ASP A 10 -1.31 0.13 -5.20
N PRO A 11 -2.46 0.83 -5.34
CA PRO A 11 -2.81 1.48 -6.60
C PRO A 11 -1.90 2.67 -6.91
N PRO A 12 -1.84 3.16 -8.17
CA PRO A 12 -1.11 4.38 -8.52
C PRO A 12 -1.50 5.59 -7.65
N TYR A 13 -0.50 6.41 -7.29
CA TYR A 13 -0.71 7.57 -6.41
C TYR A 13 -0.97 8.89 -7.16
N ASN A 14 -1.03 8.85 -8.49
CA ASN A 14 -1.17 10.03 -9.35
C ASN A 14 0.00 11.03 -9.19
N ILE A 15 1.16 10.57 -8.77
CA ILE A 15 2.34 11.43 -8.51
C ILE A 15 2.91 11.95 -9.83
N ALA A 16 2.85 11.14 -10.89
CA ALA A 16 3.36 11.49 -12.21
C ALA A 16 2.70 12.73 -12.82
N LEU A 17 1.46 13.02 -12.44
CA LEU A 17 0.72 14.20 -12.94
C LEU A 17 1.41 15.52 -12.56
N ASN A 18 2.25 15.50 -11.52
CA ASN A 18 2.98 16.68 -11.01
C ASN A 18 4.50 16.53 -11.12
N SER A 19 5.00 15.52 -11.85
CA SER A 19 6.44 15.32 -12.00
C SER A 19 7.06 16.40 -12.89
N THR A 20 8.15 17.00 -12.43
CA THR A 20 8.89 18.05 -13.16
C THR A 20 10.05 17.49 -13.99
N GLY A 21 10.13 16.17 -14.20
CA GLY A 21 11.19 15.51 -14.97
C GLY A 21 12.39 15.06 -14.13
N ASN A 22 13.48 14.71 -14.80
CA ASN A 22 14.67 14.16 -14.16
C ASN A 22 15.38 15.13 -13.23
N ILE A 23 15.76 14.68 -12.03
CA ILE A 23 16.46 15.47 -11.03
C ILE A 23 17.97 15.19 -11.14
N LYS A 24 18.77 16.21 -11.38
CA LYS A 24 20.24 16.11 -11.33
C LYS A 24 20.71 16.31 -9.89
N LEU A 25 21.41 15.30 -9.38
CA LEU A 25 22.05 15.37 -8.06
C LEU A 25 23.34 16.20 -8.11
N THR A 26 23.75 16.73 -6.96
CA THR A 26 25.01 17.50 -6.80
C THR A 26 26.25 16.66 -7.12
N ASN A 27 26.16 15.33 -7.02
CA ASN A 27 27.25 14.40 -7.37
C ASN A 27 27.27 14.01 -8.88
N GLY A 28 26.49 14.71 -9.72
CA GLY A 28 26.40 14.48 -11.17
C GLY A 28 25.51 13.31 -11.60
N LYS A 29 24.97 12.52 -10.64
CA LYS A 29 24.00 11.47 -10.98
C LYS A 29 22.63 12.08 -11.27
N THR A 30 21.92 11.49 -12.21
CA THR A 30 20.54 11.84 -12.51
C THR A 30 19.62 10.82 -11.86
N ILE A 31 18.68 11.27 -11.04
CA ILE A 31 17.54 10.46 -10.64
C ILE A 31 16.55 10.54 -11.78
N ASN A 32 16.28 9.42 -12.41
CA ASN A 32 15.18 9.35 -13.36
C ASN A 32 13.87 9.47 -12.58
N ASN A 33 13.22 10.60 -12.72
CA ASN A 33 11.91 10.90 -12.17
C ASN A 33 10.82 10.64 -13.21
N ASP A 34 11.19 10.00 -14.33
CA ASP A 34 10.22 9.43 -15.27
C ASP A 34 9.54 8.27 -14.57
N ILE A 35 8.43 8.61 -14.01
CA ILE A 35 7.54 7.73 -13.30
C ILE A 35 7.00 6.72 -14.31
N ALA A 36 6.88 5.49 -13.85
CA ALA A 36 6.39 4.39 -14.65
C ALA A 36 5.09 4.77 -15.38
N GLU A 37 4.92 4.28 -16.58
CA GLU A 37 3.78 4.62 -17.46
C GLU A 37 2.43 4.44 -16.77
N TRP A 38 2.33 3.44 -15.87
CA TRP A 38 1.13 3.16 -15.10
C TRP A 38 0.74 4.26 -14.10
N ASP A 39 1.66 5.11 -13.63
CA ASP A 39 1.35 6.22 -12.70
C ASP A 39 0.98 7.53 -13.44
N LYS A 40 1.00 7.51 -14.78
CA LYS A 40 0.53 8.63 -15.62
C LYS A 40 -1.00 8.70 -15.70
N TYR A 41 -1.70 7.62 -15.35
CA TYR A 41 -3.16 7.56 -15.37
C TYR A 41 -3.72 7.91 -14.02
N SER A 42 -4.61 8.91 -13.99
CA SER A 42 -5.30 9.27 -12.75
C SER A 42 -6.27 8.17 -12.35
N ILE A 43 -6.13 7.67 -11.14
CA ILE A 43 -7.15 6.83 -10.52
C ILE A 43 -8.17 7.68 -9.75
N ASN A 44 -9.41 7.23 -9.75
CA ASN A 44 -10.46 7.81 -8.93
C ASN A 44 -10.98 6.73 -7.96
N PRO A 45 -10.82 6.90 -6.62
CA PRO A 45 -11.32 5.96 -5.63
C PRO A 45 -12.78 5.54 -5.79
N LEU A 46 -13.64 6.42 -6.27
CA LEU A 46 -15.07 6.14 -6.51
C LEU A 46 -15.31 5.00 -7.50
N ASP A 47 -14.38 4.76 -8.44
CA ASP A 47 -14.54 3.75 -9.47
C ASP A 47 -14.42 2.32 -8.91
N TYR A 48 -13.76 2.16 -7.75
CA TYR A 48 -13.48 0.85 -7.15
C TYR A 48 -14.51 0.39 -6.11
N ILE A 49 -15.36 1.29 -5.60
CA ILE A 49 -16.29 0.99 -4.49
C ILE A 49 -17.17 -0.21 -4.80
N LYS A 50 -17.81 -0.20 -5.99
CA LYS A 50 -18.76 -1.26 -6.38
C LYS A 50 -18.09 -2.61 -6.44
N ASP A 51 -16.89 -2.68 -7.02
CA ASP A 51 -16.18 -3.95 -7.17
C ASP A 51 -15.62 -4.46 -5.84
N PHE A 52 -15.04 -3.59 -5.03
CA PHE A 52 -14.54 -3.98 -3.71
C PHE A 52 -15.68 -4.49 -2.82
N LYS A 53 -16.81 -3.79 -2.78
CA LYS A 53 -18.01 -4.26 -2.04
C LYS A 53 -18.59 -5.56 -2.59
N ARG A 54 -18.54 -5.78 -3.89
CA ARG A 54 -19.06 -6.98 -4.53
C ARG A 54 -18.24 -8.22 -4.21
N VAL A 55 -16.93 -8.08 -4.10
CA VAL A 55 -16.02 -9.22 -3.93
C VAL A 55 -15.64 -9.49 -2.49
N ILE A 56 -15.58 -8.47 -1.63
CA ILE A 56 -15.20 -8.63 -0.22
C ILE A 56 -16.22 -9.47 0.55
N SER A 57 -15.74 -10.39 1.38
CA SER A 57 -16.59 -11.20 2.27
C SER A 57 -17.13 -10.34 3.44
N PRO A 58 -18.22 -10.75 4.10
CA PRO A 58 -18.77 -10.01 5.25
C PRO A 58 -17.78 -9.81 6.40
N LYS A 59 -16.78 -10.69 6.52
CA LYS A 59 -15.71 -10.64 7.52
C LYS A 59 -14.39 -10.08 6.96
N GLY A 60 -14.37 -9.71 5.70
CA GLY A 60 -13.17 -9.30 5.01
C GLY A 60 -12.70 -7.89 5.40
N ASN A 61 -11.43 -7.64 5.16
CA ASN A 61 -10.75 -6.38 5.38
C ASN A 61 -10.28 -5.80 4.03
N ILE A 62 -10.19 -4.47 3.97
CA ILE A 62 -9.63 -3.77 2.79
C ILE A 62 -8.54 -2.85 3.27
N PHE A 63 -7.31 -3.05 2.78
CA PHE A 63 -6.16 -2.22 3.07
C PHE A 63 -5.60 -1.67 1.76
N ILE A 64 -5.53 -0.35 1.65
CA ILE A 64 -5.16 0.35 0.42
C ILE A 64 -4.01 1.30 0.73
N PHE A 65 -2.84 1.04 0.15
CA PHE A 65 -1.75 2.00 0.17
C PHE A 65 -2.15 3.26 -0.59
N THR A 66 -1.76 4.41 -0.07
CA THR A 66 -2.13 5.68 -0.70
C THR A 66 -1.15 6.81 -0.38
N SER A 67 -1.21 7.85 -1.19
CA SER A 67 -0.55 9.12 -0.89
C SER A 67 -1.46 10.04 -0.07
N TYR A 68 -0.85 11.00 0.61
CA TYR A 68 -1.58 12.05 1.32
C TYR A 68 -2.51 12.86 0.40
N SER A 69 -2.17 12.99 -0.89
CA SER A 69 -2.99 13.73 -1.87
C SER A 69 -4.29 13.03 -2.24
N LEU A 70 -4.33 11.69 -2.14
CA LEU A 70 -5.52 10.89 -2.44
C LEU A 70 -6.35 10.52 -1.21
N LEU A 71 -5.80 10.72 0.00
CA LEU A 71 -6.45 10.30 1.25
C LEU A 71 -7.87 10.83 1.38
N GLY A 72 -8.09 12.12 1.10
CA GLY A 72 -9.42 12.73 1.16
C GLY A 72 -10.42 12.08 0.20
N LYS A 73 -9.97 11.70 -1.01
CA LYS A 73 -10.81 11.02 -1.99
C LYS A 73 -11.17 9.59 -1.56
N TRP A 74 -10.22 8.85 -0.95
CA TRP A 74 -10.50 7.53 -0.37
C TRP A 74 -11.49 7.64 0.78
N HIS A 75 -11.34 8.65 1.65
CA HIS A 75 -12.27 8.89 2.73
C HIS A 75 -13.68 9.20 2.20
N GLU A 76 -13.81 10.16 1.30
CA GLU A 76 -15.09 10.52 0.68
C GLU A 76 -15.79 9.32 0.04
N ALA A 77 -15.01 8.46 -0.66
CA ALA A 77 -15.51 7.30 -1.36
C ALA A 77 -16.00 6.19 -0.43
N PHE A 78 -15.29 5.92 0.67
CA PHE A 78 -15.46 4.67 1.43
C PHE A 78 -15.96 4.84 2.86
N ASP A 79 -15.87 6.03 3.48
CA ASP A 79 -16.22 6.23 4.88
C ASP A 79 -17.67 5.79 5.22
N LYS A 80 -18.61 6.08 4.34
CA LYS A 80 -20.03 5.70 4.52
C LYS A 80 -20.34 4.24 4.17
N GLU A 81 -19.42 3.57 3.49
CA GLU A 81 -19.60 2.23 2.95
C GLU A 81 -19.15 1.14 3.89
N PHE A 82 -18.29 1.48 4.86
CA PHE A 82 -17.76 0.58 5.88
C PHE A 82 -17.98 1.16 7.29
N LYS A 83 -17.98 0.29 8.30
CA LYS A 83 -18.21 0.72 9.70
C LYS A 83 -16.98 1.39 10.31
N THR A 84 -15.81 1.10 9.80
CA THR A 84 -14.55 1.68 10.28
C THR A 84 -13.71 2.12 9.10
N PHE A 85 -13.17 3.32 9.22
CA PHE A 85 -12.12 3.89 8.39
C PHE A 85 -10.97 4.27 9.33
N GLN A 86 -9.84 3.56 9.24
CA GLN A 86 -8.66 3.83 10.04
C GLN A 86 -7.45 4.05 9.15
N LEU A 87 -6.49 4.84 9.61
CA LEU A 87 -5.20 4.98 8.97
C LEU A 87 -4.16 4.13 9.67
N PHE A 88 -3.33 3.48 8.86
CA PHE A 88 -2.09 2.88 9.29
C PHE A 88 -0.94 3.59 8.56
N VAL A 89 0.19 3.80 9.24
CA VAL A 89 1.33 4.53 8.73
C VAL A 89 2.53 3.61 8.65
N TRP A 90 3.10 3.45 7.48
CA TRP A 90 4.42 2.86 7.32
C TRP A 90 5.48 3.95 7.32
N HIS A 91 6.35 3.94 8.32
CA HIS A 91 7.53 4.80 8.38
C HIS A 91 8.75 4.07 7.78
N LYS A 92 9.30 4.64 6.73
CA LYS A 92 10.50 4.15 6.06
C LYS A 92 11.72 4.60 6.85
N THR A 93 12.41 3.68 7.51
CA THR A 93 13.65 4.02 8.24
C THR A 93 14.80 4.41 7.30
N THR A 94 14.65 4.13 6.00
CA THR A 94 15.61 4.49 4.95
C THR A 94 14.91 5.19 3.78
N PRO A 95 14.35 6.40 4.00
CA PRO A 95 13.67 7.14 2.92
C PRO A 95 14.66 7.62 1.87
N THR A 96 14.14 8.03 0.71
CA THR A 96 14.95 8.71 -0.31
C THR A 96 15.42 10.08 0.20
N GLU A 97 16.67 10.39 -0.04
CA GLU A 97 17.26 11.67 0.37
C GLU A 97 16.57 12.88 -0.31
N SER A 98 16.43 13.98 0.43
CA SER A 98 15.99 15.24 -0.15
C SER A 98 17.14 15.93 -0.86
N VAL A 99 17.04 16.08 -2.17
CA VAL A 99 18.06 16.73 -3.00
C VAL A 99 18.15 18.21 -2.71
N TYR A 100 17.01 18.87 -2.57
CA TYR A 100 16.93 20.33 -2.42
C TYR A 100 16.99 20.77 -0.95
N ARG A 101 16.91 19.88 0.01
CA ARG A 101 16.98 20.15 1.47
C ARG A 101 16.05 21.27 1.96
N ASN A 102 14.92 21.47 1.28
CA ASN A 102 13.95 22.52 1.54
C ASN A 102 12.57 21.99 1.97
N SER A 103 12.45 20.70 2.24
CA SER A 103 11.23 20.02 2.68
C SER A 103 11.55 18.83 3.57
N PHE A 104 10.55 18.31 4.27
CA PHE A 104 10.67 17.05 4.97
C PHE A 104 10.90 15.90 3.99
N LEU A 105 11.57 14.84 4.46
CA LEU A 105 11.71 13.59 3.70
C LEU A 105 10.34 12.92 3.57
N ASN A 106 10.07 12.32 2.41
CA ASN A 106 8.91 11.47 2.20
C ASN A 106 9.12 10.11 2.86
N SER A 107 9.21 10.10 4.20
CA SER A 107 9.51 8.92 4.99
C SER A 107 8.28 8.11 5.38
N CYS A 108 7.07 8.61 5.17
CA CYS A 108 5.84 7.92 5.52
C CYS A 108 4.99 7.60 4.29
N GLU A 109 4.41 6.40 4.30
CA GLU A 109 3.30 6.03 3.41
C GLU A 109 2.08 5.70 4.25
N LEU A 110 0.91 5.97 3.69
CA LEU A 110 -0.37 5.79 4.36
C LEU A 110 -1.06 4.54 3.82
N VAL A 111 -1.74 3.82 4.71
CA VAL A 111 -2.63 2.73 4.34
C VAL A 111 -4.01 3.04 4.90
N VAL A 112 -5.01 3.11 4.03
CA VAL A 112 -6.41 3.17 4.41
C VAL A 112 -6.86 1.77 4.78
N CYS A 113 -7.39 1.61 5.99
CA CYS A 113 -7.86 0.35 6.52
C CYS A 113 -9.38 0.41 6.77
N LEU A 114 -10.11 -0.50 6.14
CA LEU A 114 -11.57 -0.52 6.12
C LEU A 114 -12.09 -1.90 6.52
N TRP A 115 -13.12 -1.93 7.37
CA TRP A 115 -13.81 -3.16 7.75
C TRP A 115 -15.23 -2.92 8.28
N ASN A 116 -15.98 -4.00 8.37
CA ASN A 116 -17.30 -4.02 9.00
C ASN A 116 -17.23 -4.71 10.37
N LYS A 117 -18.37 -4.79 11.08
CA LYS A 117 -18.47 -5.56 12.32
C LYS A 117 -18.15 -7.04 12.08
N HIS A 118 -17.51 -7.67 13.06
CA HIS A 118 -17.15 -9.10 13.05
C HIS A 118 -16.14 -9.48 11.95
N HIS A 119 -15.33 -8.52 11.48
CA HIS A 119 -14.23 -8.77 10.56
C HIS A 119 -13.18 -9.70 11.18
N THR A 120 -12.42 -10.37 10.35
CA THR A 120 -11.26 -11.16 10.78
C THR A 120 -10.19 -10.23 11.33
N TRP A 121 -9.79 -10.46 12.60
CA TRP A 121 -8.77 -9.64 13.24
C TRP A 121 -7.94 -10.46 14.22
N ASN A 122 -6.67 -10.69 13.89
CA ASN A 122 -5.73 -11.44 14.71
C ASN A 122 -4.91 -10.48 15.56
N PHE A 123 -5.28 -10.34 16.82
CA PHE A 123 -4.58 -9.46 17.75
C PHE A 123 -3.25 -10.08 18.20
N LEU A 124 -2.13 -9.60 17.69
CA LEU A 124 -0.79 -10.15 17.94
C LEU A 124 -0.20 -9.73 19.29
N GLY A 125 -0.69 -8.63 19.87
CA GLY A 125 -0.21 -8.08 21.15
C GLY A 125 -0.17 -6.55 21.10
N GLN A 126 -0.17 -5.91 22.27
CA GLN A 126 -0.22 -4.44 22.34
C GLN A 126 0.93 -3.74 21.59
N LYS A 127 2.11 -4.34 21.58
CA LYS A 127 3.30 -3.76 20.93
C LYS A 127 3.24 -3.85 19.39
N GLU A 128 2.63 -4.91 18.87
CA GLU A 128 2.54 -5.21 17.44
C GLU A 128 1.31 -4.56 16.77
N MET A 129 0.34 -4.12 17.57
CA MET A 129 -0.95 -3.62 17.06
C MET A 129 -1.05 -2.10 17.00
N HIS A 130 0.09 -1.42 16.95
CA HIS A 130 0.07 0.00 16.65
C HIS A 130 -0.30 0.23 15.18
N ASN A 131 -1.03 1.31 14.91
CA ASN A 131 -1.30 1.74 13.53
C ASN A 131 -0.11 2.48 12.90
N PHE A 132 1.09 2.10 13.31
CA PHE A 132 2.37 2.64 12.90
C PHE A 132 3.39 1.50 12.83
N PHE A 133 4.07 1.36 11.70
CA PHE A 133 5.05 0.31 11.48
C PHE A 133 6.34 0.89 10.90
N GLU A 134 7.47 0.50 11.47
CA GLU A 134 8.78 0.94 11.01
C GLU A 134 9.55 -0.20 10.36
N CYS A 135 9.91 0.00 9.11
CA CYS A 135 10.89 -0.87 8.44
C CYS A 135 11.55 -0.11 7.28
N PRO A 136 12.71 -0.57 6.81
CA PRO A 136 13.36 0.04 5.66
C PRO A 136 12.51 -0.14 4.39
N SER A 137 12.73 0.76 3.42
CA SER A 137 12.26 0.54 2.05
C SER A 137 12.90 -0.72 1.48
N CYS A 138 12.18 -1.40 0.57
CA CYS A 138 12.67 -2.63 -0.05
C CYS A 138 14.03 -2.39 -0.73
N ARG A 139 15.02 -3.23 -0.41
CA ARG A 139 16.40 -3.19 -0.94
C ARG A 139 16.88 -4.58 -1.28
N TYR A 140 18.00 -4.66 -2.02
CA TYR A 140 18.66 -5.94 -2.26
C TYR A 140 18.99 -6.67 -0.93
N PRO A 141 18.81 -8.01 -0.82
CA PRO A 141 18.44 -8.95 -1.91
C PRO A 141 16.94 -9.07 -2.22
N GLU A 142 16.06 -8.55 -1.40
CA GLU A 142 14.60 -8.66 -1.57
C GLU A 142 14.09 -7.91 -2.80
N LYS A 143 14.72 -6.79 -3.14
CA LYS A 143 14.30 -5.95 -4.27
C LYS A 143 14.52 -6.66 -5.61
N ILE A 144 13.44 -6.87 -6.35
CA ILE A 144 13.47 -7.45 -7.69
C ILE A 144 14.03 -6.41 -8.67
N SER A 145 15.07 -6.81 -9.41
CA SER A 145 15.74 -5.95 -10.38
C SER A 145 15.22 -6.07 -11.80
N SER A 146 14.50 -7.16 -12.13
CA SER A 146 13.92 -7.39 -13.45
C SER A 146 12.56 -8.12 -13.33
N PRO A 147 11.44 -7.48 -13.72
CA PRO A 147 11.35 -6.07 -14.11
C PRO A 147 11.65 -5.12 -12.95
N ASN A 148 12.35 -4.02 -13.23
CA ASN A 148 12.64 -3.02 -12.21
C ASN A 148 11.35 -2.30 -11.79
N HIS A 149 10.89 -2.57 -10.57
CA HIS A 149 9.74 -1.85 -10.00
C HIS A 149 10.24 -0.87 -8.93
N PRO A 150 10.06 0.43 -9.13
CA PRO A 150 10.66 1.44 -8.25
C PRO A 150 10.07 1.45 -6.84
N THR A 151 8.83 1.01 -6.68
CA THR A 151 8.03 1.15 -5.46
C THR A 151 7.64 -0.18 -4.82
N GLN A 152 8.45 -1.24 -4.99
CA GLN A 152 8.20 -2.53 -4.34
C GLN A 152 8.05 -2.36 -2.82
N LYS A 153 6.99 -2.96 -2.25
CA LYS A 153 6.74 -2.94 -0.81
C LYS A 153 7.54 -4.05 -0.11
N PRO A 154 8.10 -3.79 1.10
CA PRO A 154 8.83 -4.80 1.86
C PRO A 154 7.92 -5.95 2.30
N LEU A 155 8.39 -7.20 2.16
CA LEU A 155 7.63 -8.40 2.55
C LEU A 155 7.24 -8.37 4.04
N VAL A 156 8.14 -7.93 4.91
CA VAL A 156 7.87 -7.84 6.36
C VAL A 156 6.67 -6.96 6.68
N LEU A 157 6.47 -5.87 5.95
CA LEU A 157 5.31 -4.99 6.11
C LEU A 157 4.03 -5.68 5.60
N ILE A 158 4.09 -6.27 4.40
CA ILE A 158 2.95 -6.92 3.78
C ILE A 158 2.51 -8.14 4.60
N GLU A 159 3.46 -8.96 5.05
CA GLU A 159 3.19 -10.11 5.92
C GLU A 159 2.55 -9.70 7.25
N HIS A 160 3.01 -8.60 7.85
CA HIS A 160 2.41 -8.05 9.07
C HIS A 160 0.93 -7.72 8.85
N LEU A 161 0.60 -7.00 7.77
CA LEU A 161 -0.78 -6.63 7.45
C LEU A 161 -1.64 -7.87 7.14
N ILE A 162 -1.15 -8.84 6.36
CA ILE A 162 -1.86 -10.08 6.05
C ILE A 162 -2.12 -10.90 7.31
N ARG A 163 -1.12 -11.03 8.18
CA ARG A 163 -1.23 -11.82 9.44
C ARG A 163 -2.31 -11.29 10.36
N ILE A 164 -2.45 -9.97 10.46
CA ILE A 164 -3.47 -9.32 11.31
C ILE A 164 -4.87 -9.51 10.73
N SER A 165 -5.02 -9.44 9.41
CA SER A 165 -6.31 -9.21 8.75
C SER A 165 -6.87 -10.42 8.01
N SER A 166 -6.18 -11.56 8.05
CA SER A 166 -6.62 -12.82 7.44
C SER A 166 -6.14 -14.06 8.19
N ASN A 167 -6.79 -15.20 7.96
CA ASN A 167 -6.41 -16.51 8.50
C ASN A 167 -5.78 -17.40 7.40
N PRO A 168 -5.04 -18.47 7.75
CA PRO A 168 -4.60 -19.45 6.79
C PRO A 168 -5.75 -20.00 5.94
N ASN A 169 -5.51 -20.23 4.65
CA ASN A 169 -6.46 -20.63 3.61
C ASN A 169 -7.53 -19.58 3.23
N GLU A 170 -7.48 -18.37 3.78
CA GLU A 170 -8.31 -17.26 3.32
C GLU A 170 -7.71 -16.63 2.04
N ILE A 171 -8.56 -15.99 1.25
CA ILE A 171 -8.19 -15.47 -0.08
C ILE A 171 -7.80 -13.99 0.01
N VAL A 172 -6.58 -13.71 -0.43
CA VAL A 172 -6.03 -12.34 -0.54
C VAL A 172 -6.09 -11.89 -2.00
N LEU A 173 -6.64 -10.72 -2.24
CA LEU A 173 -6.72 -10.07 -3.56
C LEU A 173 -5.87 -8.81 -3.61
N ASP A 174 -5.01 -8.72 -4.62
CA ASP A 174 -4.30 -7.50 -4.99
C ASP A 174 -4.51 -7.21 -6.49
N PRO A 175 -5.43 -6.30 -6.86
CA PRO A 175 -5.66 -5.94 -8.26
C PRO A 175 -4.54 -5.07 -8.87
N PHE A 176 -3.60 -4.58 -8.07
CA PHE A 176 -2.45 -3.77 -8.49
C PHE A 176 -1.13 -4.39 -8.05
N MET A 177 -0.97 -5.69 -8.22
CA MET A 177 0.06 -6.51 -7.60
C MET A 177 1.53 -6.13 -7.94
N GLY A 178 1.78 -5.35 -8.99
CA GLY A 178 3.13 -4.97 -9.39
C GLY A 178 4.05 -6.17 -9.59
N VAL A 179 5.12 -6.25 -8.79
CA VAL A 179 6.06 -7.40 -8.80
C VAL A 179 5.57 -8.61 -8.01
N GLY A 180 4.40 -8.53 -7.38
CA GLY A 180 3.79 -9.65 -6.68
C GLY A 180 4.12 -9.78 -5.19
N SER A 181 4.62 -8.74 -4.53
CA SER A 181 4.97 -8.79 -3.10
C SER A 181 3.80 -9.25 -2.21
N THR A 182 2.57 -8.84 -2.53
CA THR A 182 1.37 -9.29 -1.81
C THR A 182 1.13 -10.78 -2.00
N GLY A 183 1.28 -11.29 -3.23
CA GLY A 183 1.14 -12.71 -3.53
C GLY A 183 2.20 -13.57 -2.84
N GLU A 184 3.47 -13.13 -2.87
CA GLU A 184 4.57 -13.80 -2.18
C GLU A 184 4.33 -13.87 -0.67
N ALA A 185 3.98 -12.75 -0.04
CA ALA A 185 3.66 -12.71 1.39
C ALA A 185 2.46 -13.59 1.76
N ALA A 186 1.42 -13.63 0.92
CA ALA A 186 0.26 -14.48 1.12
C ALA A 186 0.66 -15.97 1.08
N LEU A 187 1.46 -16.38 0.10
CA LEU A 187 1.97 -17.75 -0.01
C LEU A 187 2.82 -18.14 1.20
N ASN A 188 3.73 -17.27 1.64
CA ASN A 188 4.57 -17.50 2.84
C ASN A 188 3.72 -17.76 4.10
N LEU A 189 2.54 -17.19 4.15
CA LEU A 189 1.61 -17.29 5.29
C LEU A 189 0.48 -18.32 5.06
N ASN A 190 0.51 -19.10 3.99
CA ASN A 190 -0.53 -20.05 3.59
C ASN A 190 -1.91 -19.41 3.35
N ARG A 191 -1.94 -18.29 2.65
CA ARG A 191 -3.14 -17.64 2.14
C ARG A 191 -3.25 -17.81 0.64
#